data_6945b226969d2eae7cf4246a9edbe74f
#
_entry.id   6945b226969d2eae7cf4246a9edbe74f
#
_cell.length_a   1.000
_cell.length_b   1.000
_cell.length_c   1.000
_cell.angle_alpha   90.00
_cell.angle_beta   90.00
_cell.angle_gamma   90.00
#
_symmetry.space_group_name_H-M   'P 1'
#
loop_
_entity.id
_entity.type
_entity.pdbx_description
1 polymer ?
#
loop_
_entity_poly.entity_id
_entity_poly.type
_entity_poly.pdbx_seq_one_letter_code
_entity_poly.pdbx_strand_id
1 'polypeptide(L)'
;MEAEDKEINNLPVNGNRLARKRAKYTIALAEEICLLVAEGNSLREIAKMPDMPSLRTLMRWQYEHPDFREHIGIFKWIHAQDAAEQAVEAIRNVELDAEDAGLRLRKAEALARTLLGRAKLLESKNNPFKGEE
;
A
#
# COMPACT_ATOMS: atom_id res chain seq x y z
N MET A 1 -21.45 -37.70 -2.75
CA MET A 1 -20.95 -37.02 -1.55
C MET A 1 -19.56 -36.46 -1.73
N GLU A 2 -18.60 -37.24 -2.19
CA GLU A 2 -17.27 -36.73 -2.44
C GLU A 2 -17.24 -35.63 -3.51
N ALA A 3 -18.11 -35.72 -4.51
CA ALA A 3 -18.21 -34.71 -5.56
C ALA A 3 -18.73 -33.37 -5.02
N GLU A 4 -19.63 -33.38 -4.07
CA GLU A 4 -20.15 -32.18 -3.45
C GLU A 4 -19.09 -31.47 -2.62
N ASP A 5 -18.31 -32.23 -1.86
CA ASP A 5 -17.21 -31.71 -1.07
C ASP A 5 -16.15 -31.11 -1.96
N LYS A 6 -15.87 -31.73 -3.11
CA LYS A 6 -14.91 -31.19 -4.09
C LYS A 6 -15.42 -29.90 -4.73
N GLU A 7 -16.72 -29.81 -5.01
CA GLU A 7 -17.30 -28.60 -5.60
C GLU A 7 -17.22 -27.44 -4.62
N ILE A 8 -17.50 -27.67 -3.35
CA ILE A 8 -17.39 -26.64 -2.31
C ILE A 8 -15.94 -26.17 -2.18
N ASN A 9 -15.00 -27.10 -2.25
CA ASN A 9 -13.58 -26.81 -2.12
C ASN A 9 -13.01 -26.12 -3.37
N ASN A 10 -13.68 -26.25 -4.49
CA ASN A 10 -13.22 -25.66 -5.75
C ASN A 10 -13.81 -24.28 -6.02
N LEU A 11 -14.56 -23.71 -5.10
CA LEU A 11 -15.01 -22.33 -5.24
C LEU A 11 -13.80 -21.40 -5.39
N PRO A 12 -13.89 -20.38 -6.24
CA PRO A 12 -12.75 -19.51 -6.51
C PRO A 12 -12.11 -18.93 -5.25
N VAL A 13 -12.90 -18.63 -4.25
CA VAL A 13 -12.41 -18.12 -2.97
C VAL A 13 -11.54 -19.15 -2.27
N ASN A 14 -11.94 -20.42 -2.34
CA ASN A 14 -11.19 -21.49 -1.69
C ASN A 14 -9.89 -21.82 -2.41
N GLY A 15 -9.90 -21.76 -3.73
CA GLY A 15 -8.69 -21.96 -4.52
C GLY A 15 -7.61 -20.92 -4.19
N ASN A 16 -8.00 -19.68 -4.17
CA ASN A 16 -7.11 -18.58 -3.79
C ASN A 16 -6.61 -18.73 -2.36
N ARG A 17 -7.50 -19.16 -1.47
CA ARG A 17 -7.14 -19.33 -0.08
C ARG A 17 -6.09 -20.45 0.09
N LEU A 18 -6.23 -21.53 -0.66
CA LEU A 18 -5.28 -22.63 -0.61
C LEU A 18 -3.91 -22.21 -1.16
N ALA A 19 -3.91 -21.49 -2.27
CA ALA A 19 -2.68 -20.96 -2.84
C ALA A 19 -1.97 -20.03 -1.84
N ARG A 20 -2.73 -19.17 -1.18
CA ARG A 20 -2.19 -18.27 -0.18
C ARG A 20 -1.62 -18.96 1.05
N LYS A 21 -2.23 -20.10 1.45
CA LYS A 21 -1.73 -20.90 2.57
C LYS A 21 -0.36 -21.50 2.30
N ARG A 22 -0.05 -21.72 1.02
CA ARG A 22 1.23 -22.29 0.62
C ARG A 22 2.33 -21.26 0.54
N ALA A 23 2.00 -19.98 0.59
CA ALA A 23 3.00 -18.91 0.57
C ALA A 23 3.88 -18.99 1.82
N LYS A 24 5.17 -19.07 1.60
CA LYS A 24 6.16 -19.10 2.68
C LYS A 24 6.88 -17.77 2.72
N TYR A 25 7.21 -17.33 3.93
CA TYR A 25 8.01 -16.14 4.09
C TYR A 25 9.40 -16.35 3.50
N THR A 26 9.79 -15.45 2.60
CA THR A 26 11.16 -15.37 2.08
C THR A 26 11.54 -13.90 2.04
N ILE A 27 12.84 -13.64 2.11
CA ILE A 27 13.34 -12.27 2.02
C ILE A 27 12.95 -11.65 0.67
N ALA A 28 13.06 -12.42 -0.41
CA ALA A 28 12.70 -11.95 -1.75
C ALA A 28 11.23 -11.52 -1.82
N LEU A 29 10.33 -12.31 -1.27
CA LEU A 29 8.89 -11.98 -1.25
C LEU A 29 8.62 -10.77 -0.35
N ALA A 30 9.30 -10.69 0.78
CA ALA A 30 9.18 -9.54 1.68
C ALA A 30 9.63 -8.24 0.99
N GLU A 31 10.72 -8.29 0.24
CA GLU A 31 11.20 -7.14 -0.52
C GLU A 31 10.19 -6.73 -1.61
N GLU A 32 9.64 -7.71 -2.33
CA GLU A 32 8.62 -7.45 -3.34
C GLU A 32 7.40 -6.76 -2.74
N ILE A 33 6.93 -7.24 -1.59
CA ILE A 33 5.80 -6.63 -0.89
C ILE A 33 6.13 -5.19 -0.47
N CYS A 34 7.33 -4.96 0.04
CA CYS A 34 7.76 -3.62 0.42
C CYS A 34 7.80 -2.66 -0.76
N LEU A 35 8.27 -3.12 -1.92
CA LEU A 35 8.26 -2.31 -3.13
C LEU A 35 6.83 -1.95 -3.55
N LEU A 36 5.90 -2.89 -3.46
CA LEU A 36 4.49 -2.63 -3.75
C LEU A 36 3.90 -1.60 -2.78
N VAL A 37 4.31 -1.64 -1.52
CA VAL A 37 3.91 -0.63 -0.53
C VAL A 37 4.44 0.74 -0.92
N ALA A 38 5.69 0.82 -1.38
CA ALA A 38 6.29 2.08 -1.83
C ALA A 38 5.58 2.65 -3.05
N GLU A 39 5.01 1.79 -3.89
CA GLU A 39 4.22 2.20 -5.06
C GLU A 39 2.83 2.73 -4.66
N GLY A 40 2.43 2.55 -3.43
CA GLY A 40 1.17 3.07 -2.91
C GLY A 40 0.10 2.03 -2.64
N ASN A 41 0.42 0.75 -2.82
CA ASN A 41 -0.54 -0.32 -2.55
C ASN A 41 -0.66 -0.55 -1.05
N SER A 42 -1.90 -0.67 -0.56
CA SER A 42 -2.15 -1.09 0.80
C SER A 42 -1.90 -2.59 0.92
N LEU A 43 -1.69 -3.07 2.12
CA LEU A 43 -1.55 -4.51 2.34
C LEU A 43 -2.80 -5.28 1.90
N ARG A 44 -3.96 -4.65 2.03
CA ARG A 44 -5.22 -5.23 1.58
C ARG A 44 -5.26 -5.39 0.07
N GLU A 45 -4.76 -4.40 -0.66
CA GLU A 45 -4.66 -4.46 -2.12
C GLU A 45 -3.66 -5.52 -2.56
N ILE A 46 -2.49 -5.57 -1.89
CA ILE A 46 -1.47 -6.58 -2.17
C ILE A 46 -2.02 -7.99 -1.97
N ALA A 47 -2.78 -8.19 -0.89
CA ALA A 47 -3.37 -9.48 -0.58
C ALA A 47 -4.35 -9.98 -1.67
N LYS A 48 -4.86 -9.09 -2.52
CA LYS A 48 -5.74 -9.44 -3.63
C LYS A 48 -4.97 -9.80 -4.90
N MET A 49 -3.69 -9.50 -4.95
CA MET A 49 -2.86 -9.78 -6.13
C MET A 49 -2.58 -11.28 -6.26
N PRO A 50 -2.40 -11.78 -7.51
CA PRO A 50 -2.02 -13.16 -7.72
C PRO A 50 -0.71 -13.50 -7.02
N ASP A 51 -0.62 -14.70 -6.51
CA ASP A 51 0.58 -15.26 -5.88
C ASP A 51 1.04 -14.52 -4.62
N MET A 52 0.21 -13.65 -4.08
CA MET A 52 0.50 -12.94 -2.84
C MET A 52 -0.17 -13.61 -1.64
N PRO A 53 0.43 -13.49 -0.45
CA PRO A 53 -0.18 -14.01 0.77
C PRO A 53 -1.50 -13.32 1.09
N SER A 54 -2.33 -13.97 1.89
CA SER A 54 -3.55 -13.35 2.39
C SER A 54 -3.22 -12.19 3.34
N LEU A 55 -4.17 -11.29 3.53
CA LEU A 55 -3.99 -10.20 4.49
C LEU A 55 -3.65 -10.72 5.89
N ARG A 56 -4.30 -11.80 6.29
CA ARG A 56 -4.03 -12.42 7.59
C ARG A 56 -2.58 -12.90 7.69
N THR A 57 -2.06 -13.51 6.63
CA THR A 57 -0.67 -13.95 6.58
C THR A 57 0.29 -12.75 6.62
N LEU A 58 -0.02 -11.68 5.87
CA LEU A 58 0.79 -10.47 5.88
C LEU A 58 0.85 -9.84 7.27
N MET A 59 -0.27 -9.81 7.98
CA MET A 59 -0.32 -9.29 9.34
C MET A 59 0.49 -10.16 10.30
N ARG A 60 0.37 -11.47 10.15
CA ARG A 60 1.14 -12.42 10.97
C ARG A 60 2.64 -12.28 10.73
N TRP A 61 3.04 -12.10 9.48
CA TRP A 61 4.47 -11.94 9.14
C TRP A 61 5.07 -10.68 9.75
N GLN A 62 4.31 -9.61 9.86
CA GLN A 62 4.78 -8.41 10.54
C GLN A 62 5.04 -8.66 12.03
N TYR A 63 4.26 -9.54 12.62
CA TYR A 63 4.46 -9.93 14.00
C TYR A 63 5.65 -10.88 14.17
N GLU A 64 5.74 -11.87 13.30
CA GLU A 64 6.80 -12.89 13.35
C GLU A 64 8.16 -12.37 12.89
N HIS A 65 8.18 -11.37 12.02
CA HIS A 65 9.40 -10.82 11.43
C HIS A 65 9.44 -9.30 11.66
N PRO A 66 10.02 -8.87 12.79
CA PRO A 66 10.10 -7.44 13.11
C PRO A 66 10.78 -6.60 12.03
N ASP A 67 11.80 -7.16 11.36
CA ASP A 67 12.49 -6.48 10.26
C ASP A 67 11.55 -6.17 9.11
N PHE A 68 10.67 -7.11 8.77
CA PHE A 68 9.67 -6.91 7.74
C PHE A 68 8.71 -5.78 8.10
N ARG A 69 8.25 -5.76 9.35
CA ARG A 69 7.37 -4.69 9.83
C ARG A 69 8.05 -3.33 9.75
N GLU A 70 9.32 -3.27 10.15
CA GLU A 70 10.10 -2.04 10.09
C GLU A 70 10.26 -1.56 8.64
N HIS A 71 10.59 -2.46 7.74
CA HIS A 71 10.73 -2.13 6.31
C HIS A 71 9.41 -1.64 5.71
N ILE A 72 8.30 -2.27 6.04
CA ILE A 72 6.97 -1.79 5.59
C ILE A 72 6.76 -0.35 6.05
N GLY A 73 7.09 -0.02 7.29
CA GLY A 73 7.00 1.33 7.81
C GLY A 73 7.84 2.32 7.03
N ILE A 74 9.08 1.97 6.74
CA ILE A 74 10.00 2.80 5.96
C ILE A 74 9.45 3.04 4.55
N PHE A 75 8.97 1.99 3.88
CA PHE A 75 8.44 2.13 2.52
C PHE A 75 7.13 2.92 2.48
N LYS A 76 6.31 2.82 3.53
CA LYS A 76 5.13 3.71 3.67
C LYS A 76 5.56 5.17 3.80
N TRP A 77 6.61 5.42 4.57
CA TRP A 77 7.14 6.78 4.72
C TRP A 77 7.66 7.30 3.38
N ILE A 78 8.39 6.48 2.62
CA ILE A 78 8.88 6.84 1.28
C ILE A 78 7.71 7.21 0.37
N HIS A 79 6.65 6.38 0.35
CA HIS A 79 5.46 6.68 -0.42
C HIS A 79 4.82 8.01 -0.01
N ALA A 80 4.77 8.29 1.30
CA ALA A 80 4.22 9.53 1.80
C ALA A 80 4.99 10.75 1.31
N GLN A 81 6.33 10.65 1.26
CA GLN A 81 7.16 11.74 0.75
C GLN A 81 6.90 11.98 -0.74
N ASP A 82 6.83 10.90 -1.52
CA ASP A 82 6.52 11.00 -2.94
C ASP A 82 5.15 11.62 -3.18
N ALA A 83 4.15 11.20 -2.41
CA ALA A 83 2.80 11.76 -2.51
C ALA A 83 2.77 13.26 -2.19
N ALA A 84 3.57 13.70 -1.21
CA ALA A 84 3.67 15.10 -0.87
C ALA A 84 4.29 15.93 -2.02
N GLU A 85 5.31 15.38 -2.66
CA GLU A 85 5.93 16.04 -3.82
C GLU A 85 4.95 16.12 -4.99
N GLN A 86 4.23 15.04 -5.26
CA GLN A 86 3.20 15.02 -6.30
C GLN A 86 2.10 16.06 -6.03
N ALA A 87 1.71 16.23 -4.78
CA ALA A 87 0.71 17.21 -4.40
C ALA A 87 1.15 18.64 -4.73
N VAL A 88 2.41 18.97 -4.43
CA VAL A 88 2.99 20.28 -4.76
C VAL A 88 3.05 20.47 -6.28
N GLU A 89 3.49 19.44 -7.00
CA GLU A 89 3.59 19.48 -8.44
C GLU A 89 2.22 19.67 -9.10
N ALA A 90 1.18 19.00 -8.59
CA ALA A 90 -0.18 19.12 -9.12
C ALA A 90 -0.67 20.57 -9.06
N ILE A 91 -0.38 21.27 -7.97
CA ILE A 91 -0.74 22.69 -7.84
C ILE A 91 0.07 23.55 -8.81
N ARG A 92 1.36 23.28 -8.90
CA ARG A 92 2.28 24.05 -9.76
C ARG A 92 1.90 23.93 -11.23
N ASN A 93 1.38 22.78 -11.64
CA ASN A 93 1.07 22.51 -13.05
C ASN A 93 -0.35 22.92 -13.47
N VAL A 94 -1.11 23.63 -12.62
CA VAL A 94 -2.41 24.17 -13.02
C VAL A 94 -2.22 25.30 -14.03
N GLU A 95 -2.88 25.14 -15.20
CA GLU A 95 -2.88 26.18 -16.23
C GLU A 95 -3.88 27.29 -15.84
N LEU A 96 -3.36 28.43 -15.44
CA LEU A 96 -4.20 29.53 -14.94
C LEU A 96 -4.96 30.28 -16.03
N ASP A 97 -4.53 30.12 -17.30
CA ASP A 97 -5.18 30.80 -18.41
C ASP A 97 -6.34 30.00 -19.03
N ALA A 98 -6.56 28.79 -18.55
CA ALA A 98 -7.65 27.96 -19.04
C ALA A 98 -9.01 28.46 -18.53
N GLU A 99 -10.06 28.27 -19.34
CA GLU A 99 -11.41 28.69 -18.99
C GLU A 99 -11.88 28.12 -17.65
N ASP A 100 -11.43 26.93 -17.32
CA ASP A 100 -11.79 26.23 -16.09
C ASP A 100 -10.67 26.27 -15.03
N ALA A 101 -9.75 27.23 -15.13
CA ALA A 101 -8.57 27.32 -14.25
C ALA A 101 -8.96 27.36 -12.77
N GLY A 102 -9.98 28.13 -12.41
CA GLY A 102 -10.46 28.20 -11.03
C GLY A 102 -10.91 26.85 -10.49
N LEU A 103 -11.59 26.06 -11.32
CA LEU A 103 -12.04 24.73 -10.94
C LEU A 103 -10.85 23.76 -10.83
N ARG A 104 -9.95 23.81 -11.79
CA ARG A 104 -8.73 22.99 -11.78
C ARG A 104 -7.88 23.26 -10.54
N LEU A 105 -7.72 24.55 -10.21
CA LEU A 105 -6.96 24.94 -9.03
C LEU A 105 -7.60 24.41 -7.75
N ARG A 106 -8.90 24.52 -7.62
CA ARG A 106 -9.62 24.00 -6.45
C ARG A 106 -9.49 22.49 -6.33
N LYS A 107 -9.56 21.77 -7.46
CA LYS A 107 -9.36 20.32 -7.47
C LYS A 107 -7.93 19.95 -7.06
N ALA A 108 -6.94 20.68 -7.59
CA ALA A 108 -5.54 20.45 -7.26
C ALA A 108 -5.27 20.73 -5.78
N GLU A 109 -5.83 21.79 -5.24
CA GLU A 109 -5.71 22.12 -3.81
C GLU A 109 -6.37 21.07 -2.92
N ALA A 110 -7.55 20.59 -3.32
CA ALA A 110 -8.24 19.54 -2.58
C ALA A 110 -7.43 18.23 -2.57
N LEU A 111 -6.89 17.86 -3.73
CA LEU A 111 -6.03 16.69 -3.85
C LEU A 111 -4.77 16.86 -3.01
N ALA A 112 -4.12 18.03 -3.10
CA ALA A 112 -2.92 18.31 -2.33
C ALA A 112 -3.18 18.25 -0.83
N ARG A 113 -4.30 18.80 -0.38
CA ARG A 113 -4.67 18.75 1.03
C ARG A 113 -4.84 17.32 1.51
N THR A 114 -5.47 16.48 0.70
CA THR A 114 -5.68 15.07 1.01
C THR A 114 -4.35 14.32 1.08
N LEU A 115 -3.50 14.51 0.07
CA LEU A 115 -2.20 13.84 -0.01
C LEU A 115 -1.26 14.29 1.11
N LEU A 116 -1.20 15.59 1.39
CA LEU A 116 -0.36 16.14 2.45
C LEU A 116 -0.83 15.69 3.84
N GLY A 117 -2.14 15.64 4.04
CA GLY A 117 -2.70 15.13 5.29
C GLY A 117 -2.32 13.68 5.52
N ARG A 118 -2.43 12.85 4.48
CA ARG A 118 -2.03 11.45 4.54
C ARG A 118 -0.52 11.31 4.78
N ALA A 119 0.28 12.09 4.07
CA ALA A 119 1.73 12.07 4.22
C ALA A 119 2.16 12.43 5.65
N LYS A 120 1.57 13.47 6.22
CA LYS A 120 1.86 13.91 7.57
C LYS A 120 1.52 12.81 8.59
N LEU A 121 0.41 12.13 8.40
CA LEU A 121 0.00 11.04 9.27
C LEU A 121 0.99 9.88 9.22
N LEU A 122 1.42 9.50 8.03
CA LEU A 122 2.37 8.42 7.83
C LEU A 122 3.76 8.79 8.34
N GLU A 123 4.18 10.05 8.13
CA GLU A 123 5.46 10.53 8.59
C GLU A 123 5.59 10.47 10.09
N SER A 124 4.59 10.94 10.82
CA SER A 124 4.64 10.95 12.28
C SER A 124 4.78 9.55 12.86
N LYS A 125 4.27 8.55 12.15
CA LYS A 125 4.24 7.17 12.62
C LYS A 125 5.42 6.34 12.13
N ASN A 126 5.85 6.56 10.90
CA ASN A 126 6.80 5.67 10.21
C ASN A 126 8.12 6.33 9.84
N ASN A 127 8.36 7.56 10.23
CA ASN A 127 9.59 8.27 9.90
C ASN A 127 10.80 7.52 10.49
N PRO A 128 11.72 7.00 9.66
CA PRO A 128 12.88 6.26 10.17
C PRO A 128 13.88 7.15 10.90
N PHE A 129 13.79 8.45 10.75
CA PHE A 129 14.69 9.42 11.40
C PHE A 129 14.08 10.03 12.66
N LYS A 130 12.90 9.59 13.04
CA LYS A 130 12.22 10.08 14.22
C LYS A 130 12.98 9.61 15.46
N GLY A 131 13.45 10.54 16.25
CA GLY A 131 14.22 10.24 17.46
C GLY A 131 15.69 10.56 17.37
N GLU A 132 16.19 10.97 16.21
CA GLU A 132 17.57 11.42 16.04
C GLU A 132 17.77 12.88 16.47
N GLU A 133 16.70 13.59 16.74
CA GLU A 133 16.75 14.98 17.21
C GLU A 133 17.09 15.04 18.70
#